data_28495f0b6f8cb3b704eced5a83118001
#
_entry.id   28495f0b6f8cb3b704eced5a83118001
#
_cell.length_a   1.000
_cell.length_b   1.000
_cell.length_c   1.000
_cell.angle_alpha   90.00
_cell.angle_beta   90.00
_cell.angle_gamma   90.00
#
_symmetry.space_group_name_H-M   'P 1'
#
loop_
_entity.id
_entity.type
_entity.pdbx_description
1 polymer ?
#
loop_
_entity_poly.entity_id
_entity_poly.type
_entity_poly.pdbx_seq_one_letter_code
_entity_poly.pdbx_strand_id
1 'polypeptide(L)'
;GYNLDQLLPENGFNVARALVGSEGTCAITLQALARLVASPRERVLLVIGFEDIYRAGDAVPQVLAAKPIACEGLDTGIIGGLRERGLKLEDIALLPEGNAWLMVEFGADSVDLAVESARKLQNELKGDIISDRALMNRLWAIRETGASATSLKLKTHDGPDPVVGWEDAAVDPLRLGDYLREFQQLVDRYGYRTSLYGHFGDGCIHARINFELRTAEGIAHWRGFLREASELVVAYGGSLSGEHGDGQGR
;
A
#
# COMPACT_ATOMS: atom_id res chain seq x y z
N GLY A 1 7.58 -3.60 15.62
CA GLY A 1 7.87 -3.45 17.07
C GLY A 1 7.98 -2.01 17.49
N TYR A 2 8.09 -1.75 18.76
CA TYR A 2 8.47 -0.42 19.26
C TYR A 2 9.85 -0.03 18.74
N ASN A 3 10.05 1.23 18.40
CA ASN A 3 11.30 1.77 17.86
C ASN A 3 12.39 1.90 18.95
N LEU A 4 12.72 0.79 19.63
CA LEU A 4 13.67 0.76 20.73
C LEU A 4 15.11 1.05 20.28
N ASP A 5 15.43 0.80 19.03
CA ASP A 5 16.69 1.16 18.38
C ASP A 5 16.97 2.66 18.47
N GLN A 6 15.94 3.52 18.48
CA GLN A 6 16.07 4.97 18.63
C GLN A 6 16.52 5.41 20.03
N LEU A 7 16.47 4.51 21.03
CA LEU A 7 16.99 4.75 22.38
C LEU A 7 18.45 4.32 22.55
N LEU A 8 19.07 3.76 21.52
CA LEU A 8 20.48 3.42 21.55
C LEU A 8 21.36 4.68 21.47
N PRO A 9 22.52 4.71 22.16
CA PRO A 9 23.42 5.85 22.15
C PRO A 9 23.88 6.26 20.74
N GLU A 10 24.16 5.29 19.87
CA GLU A 10 24.55 5.49 18.47
C GLU A 10 23.47 6.19 17.63
N ASN A 11 22.20 6.10 18.03
CA ASN A 11 21.08 6.79 17.38
C ASN A 11 20.67 8.08 18.12
N GLY A 12 21.52 8.55 19.07
CA GLY A 12 21.37 9.80 19.80
C GLY A 12 20.31 9.77 20.89
N PHE A 13 19.89 8.58 21.38
CA PHE A 13 18.89 8.42 22.42
C PHE A 13 17.62 9.26 22.16
N ASN A 14 16.97 9.04 21.01
CA ASN A 14 15.88 9.87 20.53
C ASN A 14 14.52 9.38 21.02
N VAL A 15 14.09 9.85 22.20
CA VAL A 15 12.80 9.47 22.83
C VAL A 15 11.61 9.83 21.94
N ALA A 16 11.64 10.95 21.25
CA ALA A 16 10.53 11.35 20.37
C ALA A 16 10.31 10.34 19.23
N ARG A 17 11.40 9.87 18.58
CA ARG A 17 11.32 8.82 17.55
C ARG A 17 10.93 7.47 18.14
N ALA A 18 11.41 7.13 19.33
CA ALA A 18 11.04 5.88 20.00
C ALA A 18 9.55 5.80 20.34
N LEU A 19 8.90 6.94 20.58
CA LEU A 19 7.46 7.01 20.86
C LEU A 19 6.58 6.98 19.60
N VAL A 20 7.14 7.17 18.41
CA VAL A 20 6.38 7.04 17.16
C VAL A 20 5.91 5.60 16.99
N GLY A 21 4.63 5.41 16.69
CA GLY A 21 4.02 4.09 16.53
C GLY A 21 3.65 3.38 17.85
N SER A 22 3.89 4.00 19.04
CA SER A 22 3.54 3.39 20.32
C SER A 22 2.04 3.41 20.65
N GLU A 23 1.23 4.14 19.87
CA GLU A 23 -0.24 4.24 20.00
C GLU A 23 -0.73 4.55 21.43
N GLY A 24 0.01 5.38 22.16
CA GLY A 24 -0.33 5.75 23.54
C GLY A 24 -0.06 4.68 24.59
N THR A 25 0.57 3.55 24.23
CA THR A 25 0.88 2.47 25.19
C THR A 25 2.07 2.80 26.11
N CYS A 26 2.98 3.67 25.68
CA CYS A 26 4.18 4.07 26.43
C CYS A 26 4.02 5.42 27.12
N ALA A 27 3.23 6.34 26.56
CA ALA A 27 3.05 7.69 27.07
C ALA A 27 1.76 8.31 26.53
N ILE A 28 1.26 9.33 27.22
CA ILE A 28 0.17 10.20 26.72
C ILE A 28 0.82 11.44 26.12
N THR A 29 0.67 11.64 24.80
CA THR A 29 1.18 12.80 24.10
C THR A 29 0.28 14.01 24.35
N LEU A 30 0.79 15.03 25.01
CA LEU A 30 0.06 16.28 25.29
C LEU A 30 0.34 17.36 24.24
N GLN A 31 1.53 17.36 23.66
CA GLN A 31 1.96 18.34 22.68
C GLN A 31 3.06 17.75 21.80
N ALA A 32 3.06 18.13 20.51
CA ALA A 32 4.11 17.75 19.58
C ALA A 32 4.60 18.98 18.80
N LEU A 33 5.92 19.05 18.58
CA LEU A 33 6.55 19.99 17.67
C LEU A 33 6.98 19.22 16.42
N ALA A 34 6.38 19.58 15.27
CA ALA A 34 6.67 18.94 13.99
C ALA A 34 7.48 19.89 13.09
N ARG A 35 8.46 19.33 12.36
CA ARG A 35 9.15 20.06 11.31
C ARG A 35 8.26 20.08 10.07
N LEU A 36 7.97 21.27 9.55
CA LEU A 36 7.25 21.41 8.29
C LEU A 36 8.17 21.06 7.11
N VAL A 37 7.59 20.43 6.10
CA VAL A 37 8.21 20.17 4.81
C VAL A 37 7.55 21.02 3.73
N ALA A 38 8.29 21.37 2.68
CA ALA A 38 7.72 22.08 1.54
C ALA A 38 6.67 21.21 0.84
N SER A 39 5.49 21.80 0.59
CA SER A 39 4.46 21.15 -0.23
C SER A 39 4.48 21.77 -1.62
N PRO A 40 4.45 20.98 -2.71
CA PRO A 40 4.39 21.55 -4.05
C PRO A 40 3.09 22.33 -4.24
N ARG A 41 3.17 23.41 -5.02
CA ARG A 41 2.01 24.27 -5.30
C ARG A 41 1.01 23.57 -6.21
N GLU A 42 1.53 22.87 -7.20
CA GLU A 42 0.73 22.16 -8.20
C GLU A 42 1.11 20.68 -8.21
N ARG A 43 0.13 19.85 -8.58
CA ARG A 43 0.26 18.40 -8.63
C ARG A 43 -0.39 17.86 -9.89
N VAL A 44 0.14 16.77 -10.39
CA VAL A 44 -0.47 15.96 -11.46
C VAL A 44 -0.41 14.49 -11.07
N LEU A 45 -1.38 13.73 -11.54
CA LEU A 45 -1.47 12.29 -11.32
C LEU A 45 -1.19 11.57 -12.64
N LEU A 46 -0.25 10.65 -12.63
CA LEU A 46 -0.05 9.68 -13.70
C LEU A 46 -0.64 8.34 -13.25
N VAL A 47 -1.63 7.83 -13.98
CA VAL A 47 -2.22 6.51 -13.73
C VAL A 47 -1.74 5.54 -14.79
N ILE A 48 -1.17 4.41 -14.35
CA ILE A 48 -0.57 3.41 -15.23
C ILE A 48 -1.27 2.06 -14.98
N GLY A 49 -1.79 1.42 -16.04
CA GLY A 49 -2.36 0.08 -15.98
C GLY A 49 -1.32 -0.99 -16.24
N PHE A 50 -1.42 -2.12 -15.53
CA PHE A 50 -0.55 -3.28 -15.66
C PHE A 50 -1.38 -4.56 -15.82
N GLU A 51 -0.77 -5.58 -16.40
CA GLU A 51 -1.36 -6.91 -16.53
C GLU A 51 -1.71 -7.53 -15.17
N ASP A 52 -0.87 -7.31 -14.18
CA ASP A 52 -1.04 -7.79 -12.80
C ASP A 52 -0.29 -6.91 -11.80
N ILE A 53 -0.53 -7.17 -10.50
CA ILE A 53 0.07 -6.41 -9.40
C ILE A 53 1.59 -6.64 -9.28
N TYR A 54 2.09 -7.76 -9.76
CA TYR A 54 3.52 -8.08 -9.72
C TYR A 54 4.29 -7.25 -10.74
N ARG A 55 3.71 -7.07 -11.95
CA ARG A 55 4.23 -6.17 -12.99
C ARG A 55 4.20 -4.72 -12.53
N ALA A 56 3.18 -4.32 -11.79
CA ALA A 56 3.15 -3.01 -11.13
C ALA A 56 4.30 -2.87 -10.13
N GLY A 57 4.55 -3.89 -9.31
CA GLY A 57 5.70 -3.95 -8.39
C GLY A 57 7.05 -3.88 -9.08
N ASP A 58 7.23 -4.59 -10.21
CA ASP A 58 8.45 -4.56 -11.02
C ASP A 58 8.76 -3.16 -11.60
N ALA A 59 7.72 -2.36 -11.84
CA ALA A 59 7.87 -1.02 -12.39
C ALA A 59 8.27 0.03 -11.32
N VAL A 60 8.14 -0.27 -10.03
CA VAL A 60 8.40 0.68 -8.94
C VAL A 60 9.81 1.27 -8.98
N PRO A 61 10.90 0.50 -9.22
CA PRO A 61 12.25 1.09 -9.32
C PRO A 61 12.34 2.18 -10.40
N GLN A 62 11.70 1.96 -11.55
CA GLN A 62 11.65 2.92 -12.64
C GLN A 62 10.83 4.16 -12.27
N VAL A 63 9.69 3.96 -11.59
CA VAL A 63 8.84 5.05 -11.07
C VAL A 63 9.63 5.91 -10.09
N LEU A 64 10.33 5.30 -9.13
CA LEU A 64 11.12 6.01 -8.12
C LEU A 64 12.29 6.80 -8.71
N ALA A 65 12.88 6.32 -9.81
CA ALA A 65 13.93 7.06 -10.53
C ALA A 65 13.42 8.41 -11.08
N ALA A 66 12.11 8.54 -11.33
CA ALA A 66 11.46 9.79 -11.72
C ALA A 66 11.13 10.73 -10.53
N LYS A 67 11.41 10.30 -9.29
CA LYS A 67 11.21 11.07 -8.05
C LYS A 67 9.78 11.60 -7.87
N PRO A 68 8.75 10.76 -7.90
CA PRO A 68 7.39 11.17 -7.60
C PRO A 68 7.26 11.56 -6.12
N ILE A 69 6.17 12.24 -5.77
CA ILE A 69 5.82 12.54 -4.38
C ILE A 69 4.93 11.46 -3.74
N ALA A 70 4.29 10.61 -4.54
CA ALA A 70 3.58 9.42 -4.11
C ALA A 70 3.56 8.37 -5.22
N CYS A 71 3.54 7.08 -4.84
CA CYS A 71 3.35 5.96 -5.74
C CYS A 71 2.53 4.89 -5.02
N GLU A 72 1.23 4.85 -5.36
CA GLU A 72 0.24 3.93 -4.78
C GLU A 72 -0.08 2.80 -5.74
N GLY A 73 -0.18 1.59 -5.21
CA GLY A 73 -0.60 0.42 -5.98
C GLY A 73 -1.98 -0.09 -5.55
N LEU A 74 -2.74 -0.61 -6.51
CA LEU A 74 -4.01 -1.30 -6.25
C LEU A 74 -4.28 -2.39 -7.29
N ASP A 75 -4.98 -3.46 -6.87
CA ASP A 75 -5.31 -4.60 -7.70
C ASP A 75 -6.80 -4.67 -8.09
N THR A 76 -7.15 -5.67 -8.91
CA THR A 76 -8.54 -5.96 -9.30
C THR A 76 -9.45 -6.33 -8.15
N GLY A 77 -8.93 -6.82 -7.03
CA GLY A 77 -9.74 -7.13 -5.84
C GLY A 77 -10.37 -5.88 -5.25
N ILE A 78 -9.60 -4.78 -5.22
CA ILE A 78 -10.09 -3.46 -4.82
C ILE A 78 -11.21 -3.00 -5.76
N ILE A 79 -10.97 -3.05 -7.06
CA ILE A 79 -11.94 -2.62 -8.10
C ILE A 79 -13.17 -3.52 -8.10
N GLY A 80 -13.00 -4.83 -7.94
CA GLY A 80 -14.10 -5.80 -7.82
C GLY A 80 -15.01 -5.50 -6.63
N GLY A 81 -14.41 -5.21 -5.48
CA GLY A 81 -15.15 -4.83 -4.27
C GLY A 81 -15.99 -3.57 -4.47
N LEU A 82 -15.47 -2.56 -5.14
CA LEU A 82 -16.21 -1.33 -5.47
C LEU A 82 -17.35 -1.59 -6.47
N ARG A 83 -17.07 -2.34 -7.55
CA ARG A 83 -18.06 -2.68 -8.60
C ARG A 83 -19.26 -3.43 -8.02
N GLU A 84 -19.03 -4.45 -7.21
CA GLU A 84 -20.12 -5.23 -6.61
C GLU A 84 -21.02 -4.42 -5.68
N ARG A 85 -20.49 -3.35 -5.09
CA ARG A 85 -21.24 -2.44 -4.23
C ARG A 85 -21.84 -1.26 -4.96
N GLY A 86 -21.63 -1.15 -6.26
CA GLY A 86 -22.09 -0.02 -7.06
C GLY A 86 -21.41 1.31 -6.70
N LEU A 87 -20.19 1.25 -6.14
CA LEU A 87 -19.42 2.42 -5.71
C LEU A 87 -18.42 2.83 -6.78
N LYS A 88 -18.26 4.12 -6.99
CA LYS A 88 -17.23 4.71 -7.86
C LYS A 88 -17.23 4.20 -9.31
N LEU A 89 -18.35 3.70 -9.83
CA LEU A 89 -18.41 3.07 -11.17
C LEU A 89 -17.95 3.98 -12.30
N GLU A 90 -18.35 5.26 -12.27
CA GLU A 90 -17.94 6.26 -13.26
C GLU A 90 -16.44 6.60 -13.14
N ASP A 91 -15.90 6.60 -11.92
CA ASP A 91 -14.50 6.89 -11.67
C ASP A 91 -13.61 5.71 -12.11
N ILE A 92 -14.04 4.46 -11.81
CA ILE A 92 -13.39 3.22 -12.26
C ILE A 92 -13.31 3.13 -13.79
N ALA A 93 -14.32 3.62 -14.50
CA ALA A 93 -14.33 3.63 -15.97
C ALA A 93 -13.26 4.57 -16.57
N LEU A 94 -12.66 5.44 -15.78
CA LEU A 94 -11.57 6.34 -16.19
C LEU A 94 -10.17 5.76 -15.97
N LEU A 95 -10.07 4.58 -15.31
CA LEU A 95 -8.80 3.90 -15.18
C LEU A 95 -8.33 3.37 -16.54
N PRO A 96 -7.02 3.46 -16.85
CA PRO A 96 -6.48 2.82 -18.06
C PRO A 96 -6.69 1.30 -18.00
N GLU A 97 -6.62 0.67 -19.17
CA GLU A 97 -6.74 -0.79 -19.28
C GLU A 97 -5.68 -1.49 -18.43
N GLY A 98 -6.12 -2.51 -17.65
CA GLY A 98 -5.24 -3.29 -16.77
C GLY A 98 -6.00 -4.07 -15.71
N ASN A 99 -5.26 -4.91 -14.99
CA ASN A 99 -5.71 -5.67 -13.83
C ASN A 99 -5.04 -5.21 -12.52
N ALA A 100 -4.10 -4.29 -12.62
CA ALA A 100 -3.50 -3.56 -11.51
C ALA A 100 -3.10 -2.17 -11.97
N TRP A 101 -2.99 -1.24 -11.04
CA TRP A 101 -2.68 0.16 -11.37
C TRP A 101 -1.67 0.73 -10.40
N LEU A 102 -0.78 1.57 -10.94
CA LEU A 102 -0.01 2.52 -10.14
C LEU A 102 -0.60 3.92 -10.33
N MET A 103 -0.82 4.59 -9.20
CA MET A 103 -1.21 5.99 -9.11
C MET A 103 0.01 6.77 -8.65
N VAL A 104 0.63 7.51 -9.56
CA VAL A 104 1.92 8.18 -9.35
C VAL A 104 1.72 9.69 -9.36
N GLU A 105 1.97 10.35 -8.24
CA GLU A 105 1.78 11.79 -8.10
C GLU A 105 3.10 12.54 -8.26
N PHE A 106 3.10 13.57 -9.11
CA PHE A 106 4.22 14.50 -9.28
C PHE A 106 3.82 15.87 -8.80
N GLY A 107 4.74 16.57 -8.14
CA GLY A 107 4.53 17.91 -7.64
C GLY A 107 5.60 18.87 -8.13
N ALA A 108 5.18 20.13 -8.42
CA ALA A 108 6.07 21.20 -8.85
C ALA A 108 5.51 22.58 -8.49
N ASP A 109 6.22 23.66 -8.87
CA ASP A 109 5.75 25.05 -8.70
C ASP A 109 4.70 25.46 -9.74
N SER A 110 4.59 24.71 -10.86
CA SER A 110 3.57 24.90 -11.89
C SER A 110 3.10 23.55 -12.44
N VAL A 111 1.88 23.56 -13.02
CA VAL A 111 1.29 22.38 -13.67
C VAL A 111 2.18 21.89 -14.82
N ASP A 112 2.72 22.79 -15.64
CA ASP A 112 3.58 22.42 -16.78
C ASP A 112 4.84 21.65 -16.34
N LEU A 113 5.50 22.10 -15.28
CA LEU A 113 6.67 21.42 -14.71
C LEU A 113 6.31 20.05 -14.12
N ALA A 114 5.16 19.94 -13.46
CA ALA A 114 4.69 18.67 -12.94
C ALA A 114 4.33 17.70 -14.07
N VAL A 115 3.68 18.18 -15.14
CA VAL A 115 3.39 17.40 -16.36
C VAL A 115 4.66 16.96 -17.06
N GLU A 116 5.68 17.82 -17.16
CA GLU A 116 6.97 17.48 -17.76
C GLU A 116 7.64 16.33 -17.00
N SER A 117 7.62 16.37 -15.66
CA SER A 117 8.15 15.30 -14.82
C SER A 117 7.41 13.97 -15.02
N ALA A 118 6.08 14.01 -15.11
CA ALA A 118 5.26 12.83 -15.36
C ALA A 118 5.43 12.28 -16.78
N ARG A 119 5.60 13.15 -17.78
CA ARG A 119 5.68 12.79 -19.21
C ARG A 119 6.86 11.90 -19.54
N LYS A 120 7.98 12.07 -18.86
CA LYS A 120 9.14 11.18 -19.04
C LYS A 120 8.75 9.74 -18.73
N LEU A 121 8.13 9.53 -17.58
CA LEU A 121 7.68 8.20 -17.15
C LEU A 121 6.52 7.67 -18.01
N GLN A 122 5.58 8.55 -18.41
CA GLN A 122 4.48 8.22 -19.31
C GLN A 122 4.96 7.62 -20.65
N ASN A 123 6.01 8.19 -21.23
CA ASN A 123 6.56 7.70 -22.49
C ASN A 123 7.10 6.27 -22.39
N GLU A 124 7.56 5.87 -21.22
CA GLU A 124 8.14 4.55 -20.98
C GLU A 124 7.08 3.53 -20.55
N LEU A 125 6.15 3.89 -19.68
CA LEU A 125 5.16 2.97 -19.07
C LEU A 125 3.73 3.12 -19.59
N LYS A 126 3.46 4.09 -20.49
CA LYS A 126 2.16 4.31 -21.14
C LYS A 126 0.99 4.45 -20.17
N GLY A 127 0.96 5.54 -19.43
CA GLY A 127 -0.16 5.88 -18.57
C GLY A 127 -0.88 7.15 -18.99
N ASP A 128 -1.90 7.55 -18.24
CA ASP A 128 -2.68 8.76 -18.45
C ASP A 128 -2.27 9.83 -17.45
N ILE A 129 -1.84 11.00 -17.93
CA ILE A 129 -1.53 12.16 -17.09
C ILE A 129 -2.82 12.97 -16.88
N ILE A 130 -3.18 13.15 -15.62
CA ILE A 130 -4.34 13.91 -15.19
C ILE A 130 -3.85 15.17 -14.45
N SER A 131 -4.19 16.36 -14.96
CA SER A 131 -3.88 17.65 -14.34
C SER A 131 -5.13 18.37 -13.80
N ASP A 132 -6.32 17.90 -14.14
CA ASP A 132 -7.56 18.39 -13.56
C ASP A 132 -7.69 17.93 -12.11
N ARG A 133 -7.74 18.89 -11.18
CA ARG A 133 -7.75 18.62 -9.74
C ARG A 133 -8.99 17.85 -9.27
N ALA A 134 -10.15 18.11 -9.88
CA ALA A 134 -11.38 17.42 -9.53
C ALA A 134 -11.33 15.96 -9.96
N LEU A 135 -10.80 15.70 -11.14
CA LEU A 135 -10.59 14.35 -11.67
C LEU A 135 -9.53 13.58 -10.86
N MET A 136 -8.42 14.21 -10.49
CA MET A 136 -7.41 13.63 -9.60
C MET A 136 -8.03 13.17 -8.28
N ASN A 137 -8.84 14.02 -7.62
CA ASN A 137 -9.51 13.69 -6.37
C ASN A 137 -10.48 12.51 -6.53
N ARG A 138 -11.19 12.42 -7.66
CA ARG A 138 -12.09 11.30 -7.97
C ARG A 138 -11.32 9.99 -8.11
N LEU A 139 -10.18 10.00 -8.78
CA LEU A 139 -9.33 8.81 -8.95
C LEU A 139 -8.70 8.39 -7.62
N TRP A 140 -8.18 9.32 -6.82
CA TRP A 140 -7.68 9.04 -5.46
C TRP A 140 -8.76 8.41 -4.58
N ALA A 141 -10.00 8.86 -4.69
CA ALA A 141 -11.12 8.32 -3.93
C ALA A 141 -11.45 6.85 -4.29
N ILE A 142 -11.01 6.32 -5.44
CA ILE A 142 -11.08 4.88 -5.75
C ILE A 142 -10.22 4.11 -4.74
N ARG A 143 -8.97 4.51 -4.54
CA ARG A 143 -8.03 3.86 -3.61
C ARG A 143 -8.54 3.96 -2.17
N GLU A 144 -8.96 5.13 -1.73
CA GLU A 144 -9.45 5.37 -0.36
C GLU A 144 -10.73 4.59 -0.05
N THR A 145 -11.71 4.63 -0.96
CA THR A 145 -12.97 3.90 -0.80
C THR A 145 -12.78 2.38 -0.95
N GLY A 146 -11.86 1.98 -1.83
CA GLY A 146 -11.57 0.59 -2.13
C GLY A 146 -11.03 -0.19 -0.93
N ALA A 147 -10.21 0.43 -0.09
CA ALA A 147 -9.69 -0.18 1.12
C ALA A 147 -10.80 -0.68 2.06
N SER A 148 -11.89 0.09 2.22
CA SER A 148 -13.06 -0.34 3.01
C SER A 148 -13.95 -1.32 2.25
N ALA A 149 -14.07 -1.19 0.94
CA ALA A 149 -14.89 -2.06 0.10
C ALA A 149 -14.40 -3.52 0.07
N THR A 150 -13.13 -3.77 0.35
CA THR A 150 -12.53 -5.12 0.39
C THR A 150 -12.70 -5.83 1.74
N SER A 151 -13.32 -5.20 2.74
CA SER A 151 -13.61 -5.84 4.04
C SER A 151 -14.74 -6.87 3.99
N LEU A 152 -15.45 -6.95 2.88
CA LEU A 152 -16.47 -7.99 2.61
C LEU A 152 -16.05 -8.77 1.37
N LYS A 153 -16.22 -10.10 1.42
CA LYS A 153 -15.93 -10.96 0.27
C LYS A 153 -16.82 -10.61 -0.93
N LEU A 154 -16.30 -10.88 -2.12
CA LEU A 154 -17.09 -10.81 -3.34
C LEU A 154 -18.19 -11.89 -3.33
N LYS A 155 -19.33 -11.61 -3.95
CA LYS A 155 -20.47 -12.56 -4.04
C LYS A 155 -20.10 -13.88 -4.73
N THR A 156 -19.09 -13.82 -5.58
CA THR A 156 -18.53 -14.98 -6.29
C THR A 156 -17.58 -15.84 -5.44
N HIS A 157 -17.27 -15.40 -4.21
CA HIS A 157 -16.34 -16.09 -3.33
C HIS A 157 -17.07 -16.79 -2.17
N ASP A 158 -16.64 -18.02 -1.88
CA ASP A 158 -17.03 -18.76 -0.69
C ASP A 158 -16.11 -18.46 0.50
N GLY A 159 -16.50 -18.93 1.69
CA GLY A 159 -15.72 -18.79 2.91
C GLY A 159 -15.92 -17.47 3.65
N PRO A 160 -15.03 -17.12 4.59
CA PRO A 160 -15.14 -15.93 5.41
C PRO A 160 -14.87 -14.63 4.63
N ASP A 161 -15.36 -13.52 5.18
CA ASP A 161 -15.01 -12.20 4.70
C ASP A 161 -13.51 -11.92 4.90
N PRO A 162 -12.88 -11.16 4.00
CA PRO A 162 -11.50 -10.74 4.18
C PRO A 162 -11.34 -9.83 5.40
N VAL A 163 -10.26 -10.02 6.13
CA VAL A 163 -9.95 -9.23 7.33
C VAL A 163 -8.54 -8.66 7.27
N VAL A 164 -8.28 -7.69 8.12
CA VAL A 164 -6.94 -7.20 8.41
C VAL A 164 -6.25 -8.20 9.33
N GLY A 165 -5.09 -8.69 8.94
CA GLY A 165 -4.35 -9.66 9.75
C GLY A 165 -2.92 -9.83 9.27
N TRP A 166 -2.61 -9.32 8.10
CA TRP A 166 -1.29 -9.09 7.53
C TRP A 166 -1.41 -7.89 6.60
N GLU A 167 -1.33 -6.69 7.14
CA GLU A 167 -1.78 -5.53 6.36
C GLU A 167 -0.77 -4.39 6.27
N ASP A 168 0.45 -4.56 6.77
CA ASP A 168 1.37 -3.44 6.88
C ASP A 168 2.84 -3.87 6.67
N ALA A 169 3.06 -4.97 5.97
CA ALA A 169 4.39 -5.45 5.66
C ALA A 169 5.09 -4.50 4.68
N ALA A 170 6.35 -4.17 4.96
CA ALA A 170 7.16 -3.33 4.09
C ALA A 170 8.48 -4.01 3.74
N VAL A 171 8.87 -3.92 2.47
CA VAL A 171 10.15 -4.42 1.94
C VAL A 171 10.84 -3.31 1.15
N ASP A 172 12.10 -3.50 0.79
CA ASP A 172 12.77 -2.60 -0.16
C ASP A 172 11.93 -2.47 -1.44
N PRO A 173 11.46 -1.27 -1.80
CA PRO A 173 10.64 -1.06 -2.99
C PRO A 173 11.31 -1.52 -4.29
N LEU A 174 12.65 -1.61 -4.32
CA LEU A 174 13.39 -2.14 -5.47
C LEU A 174 13.19 -3.65 -5.67
N ARG A 175 12.67 -4.35 -4.66
CA ARG A 175 12.41 -5.79 -4.68
C ARG A 175 10.92 -6.13 -4.55
N LEU A 176 10.07 -5.13 -4.66
CA LEU A 176 8.64 -5.28 -4.37
C LEU A 176 7.96 -6.32 -5.27
N GLY A 177 8.24 -6.33 -6.57
CA GLY A 177 7.63 -7.29 -7.49
C GLY A 177 7.94 -8.74 -7.13
N ASP A 178 9.19 -9.04 -6.75
CA ASP A 178 9.61 -10.37 -6.32
C ASP A 178 8.92 -10.76 -5.01
N TYR A 179 8.90 -9.86 -4.03
CA TYR A 179 8.20 -10.08 -2.77
C TYR A 179 6.71 -10.40 -2.99
N LEU A 180 6.02 -9.63 -3.83
CA LEU A 180 4.60 -9.85 -4.11
C LEU A 180 4.33 -11.23 -4.73
N ARG A 181 5.21 -11.73 -5.61
CA ARG A 181 5.10 -13.08 -6.20
C ARG A 181 5.26 -14.17 -5.15
N GLU A 182 6.28 -14.07 -4.30
CA GLU A 182 6.51 -15.06 -3.24
C GLU A 182 5.41 -15.01 -2.17
N PHE A 183 4.93 -13.81 -1.85
CA PHE A 183 3.80 -13.63 -0.95
C PHE A 183 2.52 -14.27 -1.51
N GLN A 184 2.23 -14.11 -2.81
CA GLN A 184 1.09 -14.78 -3.44
C GLN A 184 1.22 -16.30 -3.41
N GLN A 185 2.42 -16.84 -3.68
CA GLN A 185 2.66 -18.28 -3.55
C GLN A 185 2.40 -18.79 -2.13
N LEU A 186 2.73 -18.00 -1.11
CA LEU A 186 2.41 -18.31 0.28
C LEU A 186 0.90 -18.31 0.51
N VAL A 187 0.19 -17.27 0.04
CA VAL A 187 -1.28 -17.15 0.12
C VAL A 187 -1.95 -18.37 -0.52
N ASP A 188 -1.48 -18.79 -1.70
CA ASP A 188 -2.00 -19.93 -2.45
C ASP A 188 -1.77 -21.27 -1.73
N ARG A 189 -0.57 -21.47 -1.15
CA ARG A 189 -0.25 -22.68 -0.36
C ARG A 189 -1.17 -22.87 0.84
N TYR A 190 -1.60 -21.75 1.43
CA TYR A 190 -2.55 -21.76 2.55
C TYR A 190 -4.02 -21.76 2.10
N GLY A 191 -4.29 -21.76 0.78
CA GLY A 191 -5.65 -21.73 0.24
C GLY A 191 -6.41 -20.45 0.54
N TYR A 192 -5.71 -19.36 0.83
CA TYR A 192 -6.30 -18.05 1.05
C TYR A 192 -6.48 -17.27 -0.25
N ARG A 193 -7.26 -16.21 -0.17
CA ARG A 193 -7.39 -15.17 -1.18
C ARG A 193 -7.03 -13.83 -0.57
N THR A 194 -6.44 -12.96 -1.38
CA THR A 194 -6.05 -11.62 -0.96
C THR A 194 -6.43 -10.57 -1.99
N SER A 195 -6.65 -9.36 -1.52
CA SER A 195 -6.62 -8.13 -2.31
C SER A 195 -5.48 -7.26 -1.81
N LEU A 196 -4.70 -6.71 -2.73
CA LEU A 196 -3.47 -5.98 -2.43
C LEU A 196 -3.58 -4.52 -2.86
N TYR A 197 -3.16 -3.65 -1.98
CA TYR A 197 -2.96 -2.23 -2.24
C TYR A 197 -1.86 -1.71 -1.32
N GLY A 198 -1.41 -0.50 -1.51
CA GLY A 198 -0.44 0.07 -0.57
C GLY A 198 0.44 1.15 -1.17
N HIS A 199 1.36 1.61 -0.33
CA HIS A 199 2.37 2.61 -0.65
C HIS A 199 3.54 1.95 -1.38
N PHE A 200 3.34 1.62 -2.67
CA PHE A 200 4.32 0.85 -3.46
C PHE A 200 5.66 1.57 -3.56
N GLY A 201 5.62 2.92 -3.58
CA GLY A 201 6.84 3.73 -3.56
C GLY A 201 7.70 3.56 -2.32
N ASP A 202 7.10 3.17 -1.20
CA ASP A 202 7.77 2.89 0.08
C ASP A 202 7.90 1.38 0.34
N GLY A 203 7.45 0.53 -0.60
CA GLY A 203 7.44 -0.92 -0.46
C GLY A 203 6.46 -1.45 0.59
N CYS A 204 5.54 -0.60 1.07
CA CYS A 204 4.55 -0.95 2.08
C CYS A 204 3.28 -1.51 1.45
N ILE A 205 2.84 -2.68 1.90
CA ILE A 205 1.73 -3.45 1.33
C ILE A 205 0.64 -3.69 2.36
N HIS A 206 -0.58 -3.36 1.97
CA HIS A 206 -1.79 -3.69 2.71
C HIS A 206 -2.49 -4.88 2.04
N ALA A 207 -2.81 -5.89 2.83
CA ALA A 207 -3.50 -7.09 2.35
C ALA A 207 -4.82 -7.29 3.09
N ARG A 208 -5.86 -7.67 2.35
CA ARG A 208 -7.12 -8.16 2.89
C ARG A 208 -7.21 -9.64 2.58
N ILE A 209 -7.20 -10.48 3.61
CA ILE A 209 -7.10 -11.94 3.48
C ILE A 209 -8.29 -12.60 4.17
N ASN A 210 -8.87 -13.62 3.55
CA ASN A 210 -10.04 -14.34 4.05
C ASN A 210 -9.71 -15.38 5.12
N PHE A 211 -9.09 -14.97 6.22
CA PHE A 211 -8.76 -15.83 7.34
C PHE A 211 -10.01 -16.38 8.05
N GLU A 212 -10.04 -17.68 8.35
CA GLU A 212 -11.07 -18.27 9.22
C GLU A 212 -10.64 -18.16 10.70
N LEU A 213 -11.07 -17.11 11.37
CA LEU A 213 -10.69 -16.81 12.75
C LEU A 213 -11.74 -17.24 13.80
N ARG A 214 -12.82 -17.92 13.37
CA ARG A 214 -13.92 -18.33 14.25
C ARG A 214 -13.75 -19.75 14.80
N THR A 215 -12.78 -20.51 14.31
CA THR A 215 -12.52 -21.89 14.73
C THR A 215 -11.09 -22.03 15.25
N ALA A 216 -10.86 -22.96 16.16
CA ALA A 216 -9.52 -23.24 16.68
C ALA A 216 -8.56 -23.73 15.57
N GLU A 217 -9.07 -24.53 14.62
CA GLU A 217 -8.32 -24.99 13.46
C GLU A 217 -7.92 -23.85 12.55
N GLY A 218 -8.87 -22.95 12.22
CA GLY A 218 -8.60 -21.77 11.41
C GLY A 218 -7.60 -20.82 12.05
N ILE A 219 -7.68 -20.62 13.36
CA ILE A 219 -6.68 -19.83 14.12
C ILE A 219 -5.29 -20.50 14.07
N ALA A 220 -5.20 -21.82 14.21
CA ALA A 220 -3.93 -22.53 14.10
C ALA A 220 -3.34 -22.40 12.69
N HIS A 221 -4.17 -22.51 11.66
CA HIS A 221 -3.78 -22.34 10.26
C HIS A 221 -3.29 -20.90 9.98
N TRP A 222 -4.06 -19.89 10.42
CA TRP A 222 -3.67 -18.49 10.36
C TRP A 222 -2.31 -18.21 11.05
N ARG A 223 -2.07 -18.77 12.25
CA ARG A 223 -0.78 -18.62 12.95
C ARG A 223 0.39 -19.22 12.16
N GLY A 224 0.16 -20.34 11.45
CA GLY A 224 1.16 -20.92 10.54
C GLY A 224 1.49 -19.96 9.41
N PHE A 225 0.47 -19.41 8.76
CA PHE A 225 0.62 -18.41 7.71
C PHE A 225 1.39 -17.17 8.19
N LEU A 226 1.02 -16.60 9.34
CA LEU A 226 1.70 -15.41 9.86
C LEU A 226 3.18 -15.66 10.14
N ARG A 227 3.54 -16.86 10.63
CA ARG A 227 4.95 -17.21 10.85
C ARG A 227 5.71 -17.19 9.53
N GLU A 228 5.23 -17.90 8.52
CA GLU A 228 5.90 -17.95 7.23
C GLU A 228 5.91 -16.59 6.52
N ALA A 229 4.84 -15.79 6.63
CA ALA A 229 4.80 -14.44 6.11
C ALA A 229 5.83 -13.53 6.80
N SER A 230 6.01 -13.69 8.13
CA SER A 230 7.03 -12.96 8.89
C SER A 230 8.45 -13.35 8.46
N GLU A 231 8.70 -14.67 8.28
CA GLU A 231 9.98 -15.18 7.79
C GLU A 231 10.28 -14.66 6.38
N LEU A 232 9.27 -14.62 5.51
CA LEU A 232 9.40 -14.10 4.15
C LEU A 232 9.79 -12.62 4.16
N VAL A 233 9.05 -11.76 4.89
CA VAL A 233 9.35 -10.33 4.91
C VAL A 233 10.74 -10.04 5.49
N VAL A 234 11.15 -10.79 6.53
CA VAL A 234 12.49 -10.67 7.11
C VAL A 234 13.58 -11.13 6.13
N ALA A 235 13.34 -12.19 5.34
CA ALA A 235 14.27 -12.62 4.29
C ALA A 235 14.48 -11.55 3.20
N TYR A 236 13.50 -10.68 3.00
CA TYR A 236 13.63 -9.50 2.15
C TYR A 236 14.28 -8.30 2.84
N GLY A 237 14.68 -8.43 4.11
CA GLY A 237 15.22 -7.34 4.94
C GLY A 237 14.16 -6.32 5.35
N GLY A 238 12.89 -6.71 5.28
CA GLY A 238 11.74 -5.87 5.52
C GLY A 238 11.26 -5.82 6.97
N SER A 239 10.15 -5.11 7.16
CA SER A 239 9.45 -4.94 8.44
C SER A 239 8.07 -5.56 8.40
N LEU A 240 7.63 -6.17 9.51
CA LEU A 240 6.28 -6.70 9.67
C LEU A 240 5.23 -5.58 9.78
N SER A 241 5.65 -4.41 10.23
CA SER A 241 4.83 -3.19 10.31
C SER A 241 5.62 -2.02 9.74
N GLY A 242 5.17 -1.50 8.59
CA GLY A 242 5.82 -0.41 7.87
C GLY A 242 5.49 0.96 8.44
N GLU A 243 4.20 1.26 8.63
CA GLU A 243 3.72 2.59 8.99
C GLU A 243 2.70 2.64 10.14
N HIS A 244 1.92 1.57 10.37
CA HIS A 244 0.81 1.60 11.32
C HIS A 244 1.25 1.64 12.78
N GLY A 245 2.52 1.36 13.04
CA GLY A 245 3.03 1.21 14.41
C GLY A 245 2.56 -0.10 15.04
N ASP A 246 3.13 -0.43 16.18
CA ASP A 246 2.83 -1.70 16.83
C ASP A 246 1.80 -1.56 17.94
N GLY A 247 1.89 -0.53 18.75
CA GLY A 247 0.97 -0.28 19.85
C GLY A 247 0.53 -1.55 20.58
N GLN A 248 -0.75 -1.61 20.90
CA GLN A 248 -1.36 -2.81 21.49
C GLN A 248 -1.98 -3.74 20.44
N GLY A 249 -2.25 -3.22 19.25
CA GLY A 249 -2.99 -3.95 18.21
C GLY A 249 -2.13 -4.87 17.32
N ARG A 250 -0.79 -4.77 17.44
CA ARG A 250 0.13 -5.47 16.51
C ARG A 250 1.34 -6.09 17.18
#